data_c119b26641e0e85aec440e408abd694d
#
_entry.id   c119b26641e0e85aec440e408abd694d
#
_cell.length_a   1.000
_cell.length_b   1.000
_cell.length_c   1.000
_cell.angle_alpha   90.00
_cell.angle_beta   90.00
_cell.angle_gamma   90.00
#
_symmetry.space_group_name_H-M   'P 1'
#
loop_
_entity.id
_entity.type
_entity.pdbx_description
1 polymer ?
#
loop_
_entity_poly.entity_id
_entity_poly.type
_entity_poly.pdbx_seq_one_letter_code
_entity_poly.pdbx_strand_id
1 'polypeptide(L)'
;MSHVYRYAGVCALLMVATCVSAAEAPSCKQVRMGVANWTDVMATSAVAKVVLDELGYATEQTFASEQIVLTGIKDNKLDLFLGYWSPLMTASVVPMVEAGQIAVSRTPNLTQANATLAVPRYLFDQGLKTFADIARFKDALGGKIHGIESGSATNQQIQAMIDKNQFGLGSFKLVESSEAGMLAEVRRAENRKAAIVFFGWTPHPMNVTLAMNYLTGSQDALGPDEGAATVWTVTRPDYAQRCPNVQKLLDQLTFTTAGESQMMVAILAGQKPEAVARQWLKEHPEDRQRWTAGVSRFGAERAQQ
;
A
#
# COMPACT_ATOMS: atom_id res chain seq x y z
N MET A 1 -7.21 51.88 -70.55
CA MET A 1 -7.19 51.87 -69.06
C MET A 1 -7.23 50.42 -68.62
N SER A 2 -6.08 49.86 -68.34
CA SER A 2 -5.92 48.41 -67.98
C SER A 2 -5.56 48.29 -66.48
N HIS A 3 -6.43 47.67 -65.70
CA HIS A 3 -6.20 47.38 -64.30
C HIS A 3 -5.53 46.01 -64.15
N VAL A 4 -4.28 46.05 -63.69
CA VAL A 4 -3.54 44.83 -63.31
C VAL A 4 -3.79 44.53 -61.89
N TYR A 5 -4.48 43.41 -61.58
CA TYR A 5 -4.65 42.86 -60.19
C TYR A 5 -3.43 42.03 -59.87
N ARG A 6 -2.67 42.45 -58.85
CA ARG A 6 -1.60 41.66 -58.20
C ARG A 6 -2.21 40.80 -57.11
N TYR A 7 -2.22 39.50 -57.30
CA TYR A 7 -2.51 38.55 -56.20
C TYR A 7 -1.26 38.33 -55.36
N ALA A 8 -1.28 38.81 -54.12
CA ALA A 8 -0.28 38.47 -53.13
C ALA A 8 -0.68 37.15 -52.43
N GLY A 9 0.01 36.07 -52.77
CA GLY A 9 -0.17 34.78 -52.11
C GLY A 9 0.49 34.79 -50.72
N VAL A 10 -0.32 34.70 -49.68
CA VAL A 10 0.16 34.48 -48.29
C VAL A 10 0.38 33.00 -48.12
N CYS A 11 1.65 32.54 -48.11
CA CYS A 11 2.03 31.21 -47.65
C CYS A 11 1.95 31.16 -46.14
N ALA A 12 0.89 30.57 -45.57
CA ALA A 12 0.82 30.24 -44.16
C ALA A 12 1.70 29.00 -43.89
N LEU A 13 2.88 29.21 -43.30
CA LEU A 13 3.69 28.12 -42.74
C LEU A 13 2.98 27.57 -41.54
N LEU A 14 2.35 26.41 -41.66
CA LEU A 14 1.91 25.59 -40.54
C LEU A 14 3.14 25.01 -39.81
N MET A 15 3.56 25.63 -38.71
CA MET A 15 4.51 25.01 -37.79
C MET A 15 3.80 23.85 -37.09
N VAL A 16 4.06 22.65 -37.55
CA VAL A 16 3.72 21.44 -36.82
C VAL A 16 4.69 21.37 -35.64
N ALA A 17 4.23 21.75 -34.44
CA ALA A 17 4.94 21.53 -33.20
C ALA A 17 4.99 20.02 -32.92
N THR A 18 6.06 19.37 -33.35
CA THR A 18 6.36 18.00 -32.94
C THR A 18 6.67 18.03 -31.44
N CYS A 19 5.73 17.59 -30.63
CA CYS A 19 6.01 17.29 -29.22
C CYS A 19 7.02 16.14 -29.17
N VAL A 20 8.30 16.47 -29.18
CA VAL A 20 9.37 15.52 -28.87
C VAL A 20 9.17 15.14 -27.44
N SER A 21 8.61 13.94 -27.20
CA SER A 21 8.55 13.35 -25.86
C SER A 21 9.99 13.05 -25.45
N ALA A 22 10.57 13.93 -24.66
CA ALA A 22 11.94 13.79 -24.18
C ALA A 22 12.11 12.44 -23.48
N ALA A 23 13.25 11.78 -23.74
CA ALA A 23 13.64 10.59 -22.96
C ALA A 23 13.65 10.95 -21.49
N GLU A 24 13.26 9.99 -20.63
CA GLU A 24 13.23 10.21 -19.19
C GLU A 24 14.64 10.56 -18.66
N ALA A 25 14.70 11.47 -17.69
CA ALA A 25 15.98 11.98 -17.19
C ALA A 25 16.87 10.85 -16.66
N PRO A 26 18.20 10.90 -16.86
CA PRO A 26 19.13 9.87 -16.37
C PRO A 26 19.03 9.64 -14.85
N SER A 27 18.65 10.67 -14.10
CA SER A 27 18.42 10.57 -12.64
C SER A 27 17.25 9.65 -12.25
N CYS A 28 16.35 9.33 -13.18
CA CYS A 28 15.24 8.40 -12.96
C CYS A 28 15.63 6.93 -13.15
N LYS A 29 16.86 6.65 -13.62
CA LYS A 29 17.32 5.27 -13.78
C LYS A 29 17.32 4.51 -12.46
N GLN A 30 17.72 5.15 -11.39
CA GLN A 30 17.68 4.58 -10.05
C GLN A 30 16.35 4.88 -9.39
N VAL A 31 15.68 3.83 -8.91
CA VAL A 31 14.40 3.91 -8.21
C VAL A 31 14.57 3.31 -6.81
N ARG A 32 14.52 4.16 -5.79
CA ARG A 32 14.71 3.78 -4.39
C ARG A 32 13.33 3.60 -3.73
N MET A 33 13.02 2.36 -3.40
CA MET A 33 11.72 1.96 -2.88
C MET A 33 11.79 1.76 -1.36
N GLY A 34 10.94 2.43 -0.61
CA GLY A 34 10.67 2.08 0.78
C GLY A 34 9.72 0.90 0.86
N VAL A 35 9.96 -0.02 1.77
CA VAL A 35 9.13 -1.22 1.97
C VAL A 35 8.90 -1.40 3.47
N ALA A 36 7.64 -1.36 3.90
CA ALA A 36 7.28 -1.79 5.24
C ALA A 36 7.36 -3.33 5.34
N ASN A 37 7.66 -3.83 6.54
CA ASN A 37 7.75 -5.28 6.78
C ASN A 37 6.35 -5.94 6.88
N TRP A 38 5.44 -5.54 6.00
CA TRP A 38 4.11 -6.13 5.84
C TRP A 38 4.09 -6.96 4.57
N THR A 39 3.53 -8.15 4.67
CA THR A 39 3.61 -9.14 3.58
C THR A 39 2.92 -8.67 2.30
N ASP A 40 1.82 -7.90 2.39
CA ASP A 40 1.15 -7.25 1.26
C ASP A 40 2.06 -6.22 0.56
N VAL A 41 2.69 -5.33 1.33
CA VAL A 41 3.62 -4.32 0.79
C VAL A 41 4.88 -4.98 0.22
N MET A 42 5.36 -6.07 0.82
CA MET A 42 6.47 -6.85 0.27
C MET A 42 6.11 -7.48 -1.08
N ALA A 43 4.87 -8.00 -1.22
CA ALA A 43 4.38 -8.58 -2.47
C ALA A 43 4.26 -7.53 -3.58
N THR A 44 3.54 -6.44 -3.32
CA THR A 44 3.30 -5.37 -4.29
C THR A 44 4.59 -4.64 -4.69
N SER A 45 5.48 -4.38 -3.72
CA SER A 45 6.79 -3.77 -3.98
C SER A 45 7.70 -4.70 -4.79
N ALA A 46 7.62 -6.02 -4.58
CA ALA A 46 8.39 -6.98 -5.39
C ALA A 46 7.90 -7.03 -6.84
N VAL A 47 6.59 -6.94 -7.07
CA VAL A 47 6.03 -6.82 -8.43
C VAL A 47 6.53 -5.54 -9.10
N ALA A 48 6.41 -4.38 -8.43
CA ALA A 48 6.90 -3.11 -8.95
C ALA A 48 8.39 -3.17 -9.30
N LYS A 49 9.20 -3.74 -8.39
CA LYS A 49 10.63 -3.94 -8.60
C LYS A 49 10.92 -4.78 -9.85
N VAL A 50 10.30 -5.95 -9.97
CA VAL A 50 10.54 -6.85 -11.11
C VAL A 50 10.18 -6.18 -12.43
N VAL A 51 9.03 -5.48 -12.50
CA VAL A 51 8.60 -4.78 -13.71
C VAL A 51 9.57 -3.64 -14.05
N LEU A 52 10.00 -2.84 -13.06
CA LEU A 52 10.96 -1.76 -13.28
C LEU A 52 12.33 -2.27 -13.75
N ASP A 53 12.85 -3.34 -13.13
CA ASP A 53 14.11 -3.96 -13.54
C ASP A 53 14.04 -4.48 -15.00
N GLU A 54 12.93 -5.10 -15.39
CA GLU A 54 12.70 -5.55 -16.76
C GLU A 54 12.58 -4.39 -17.76
N LEU A 55 12.10 -3.24 -17.29
CA LEU A 55 12.07 -2.01 -18.09
C LEU A 55 13.44 -1.28 -18.15
N GLY A 56 14.46 -1.81 -17.47
CA GLY A 56 15.83 -1.29 -17.52
C GLY A 56 16.16 -0.25 -16.45
N TYR A 57 15.29 -0.05 -15.45
CA TYR A 57 15.61 0.74 -14.27
C TYR A 57 16.52 -0.07 -13.32
N ALA A 58 17.18 0.63 -12.42
CA ALA A 58 17.96 0.03 -11.34
C ALA A 58 17.20 0.26 -10.02
N THR A 59 16.58 -0.77 -9.48
CA THR A 59 15.75 -0.64 -8.27
C THR A 59 16.51 -1.03 -7.02
N GLU A 60 16.26 -0.31 -5.94
CA GLU A 60 16.78 -0.61 -4.61
C GLU A 60 15.62 -0.60 -3.61
N GLN A 61 15.55 -1.60 -2.73
CA GLN A 61 14.54 -1.68 -1.68
C GLN A 61 15.17 -1.47 -0.31
N THR A 62 14.60 -0.55 0.47
CA THR A 62 14.96 -0.30 1.87
C THR A 62 13.80 -0.73 2.76
N PHE A 63 14.04 -1.76 3.58
CA PHE A 63 13.06 -2.25 4.53
C PHE A 63 13.15 -1.46 5.83
N ALA A 64 12.05 -0.83 6.24
CA ALA A 64 11.99 0.00 7.44
C ALA A 64 10.54 0.13 7.93
N SER A 65 10.32 0.73 9.11
CA SER A 65 8.98 1.09 9.57
C SER A 65 8.35 2.15 8.66
N GLU A 66 7.02 2.21 8.61
CA GLU A 66 6.28 3.18 7.78
C GLU A 66 6.75 4.62 7.99
N GLN A 67 7.01 5.02 9.23
CA GLN A 67 7.45 6.37 9.57
C GLN A 67 8.84 6.69 9.04
N ILE A 68 9.77 5.70 9.10
CA ILE A 68 11.11 5.86 8.52
C ILE A 68 11.02 5.94 7.00
N VAL A 69 10.15 5.15 6.38
CA VAL A 69 9.91 5.18 4.94
C VAL A 69 9.37 6.55 4.51
N LEU A 70 8.30 7.05 5.16
CA LEU A 70 7.73 8.36 4.86
C LEU A 70 8.74 9.50 5.04
N THR A 71 9.52 9.46 6.14
CA THR A 71 10.61 10.40 6.38
C THR A 71 11.69 10.31 5.28
N GLY A 72 12.04 9.10 4.87
CA GLY A 72 12.99 8.87 3.78
C GLY A 72 12.54 9.46 2.44
N ILE A 73 11.25 9.39 2.13
CA ILE A 73 10.67 10.01 0.93
C ILE A 73 10.71 11.54 1.04
N LYS A 74 10.25 12.10 2.16
CA LYS A 74 10.33 13.53 2.45
C LYS A 74 11.75 14.07 2.32
N ASP A 75 12.73 13.36 2.84
CA ASP A 75 14.14 13.76 2.84
C ASP A 75 14.87 13.38 1.53
N ASN A 76 14.14 12.97 0.50
CA ASN A 76 14.69 12.57 -0.80
C ASN A 76 15.71 11.41 -0.74
N LYS A 77 15.63 10.56 0.26
CA LYS A 77 16.44 9.33 0.40
C LYS A 77 15.75 8.14 -0.28
N LEU A 78 14.43 8.13 -0.30
CA LEU A 78 13.58 7.18 -1.01
C LEU A 78 12.75 7.92 -2.05
N ASP A 79 12.29 7.20 -3.08
CA ASP A 79 11.53 7.78 -4.17
C ASP A 79 10.04 7.43 -4.09
N LEU A 80 9.71 6.23 -3.59
CA LEU A 80 8.33 5.75 -3.54
C LEU A 80 8.07 4.72 -2.42
N PHE A 81 6.78 4.54 -2.10
CA PHE A 81 6.25 3.56 -1.16
C PHE A 81 4.84 3.13 -1.58
N LEU A 82 4.58 1.83 -1.68
CA LEU A 82 3.30 1.28 -2.16
C LEU A 82 2.31 0.92 -1.03
N GLY A 83 2.57 1.34 0.19
CA GLY A 83 1.87 0.86 1.38
C GLY A 83 1.14 1.96 2.18
N TYR A 84 0.65 3.03 1.58
CA TYR A 84 -0.18 4.00 2.29
C TYR A 84 -1.60 3.46 2.47
N TRP A 85 -1.86 2.81 3.58
CA TRP A 85 -3.19 2.37 4.01
C TRP A 85 -4.02 3.57 4.48
N SER A 86 -5.01 3.97 3.69
CA SER A 86 -5.97 5.03 4.03
C SER A 86 -7.28 4.37 4.50
N PRO A 87 -7.88 4.82 5.62
CA PRO A 87 -7.54 6.01 6.39
C PRO A 87 -6.55 5.81 7.55
N LEU A 88 -6.06 4.59 7.81
CA LEU A 88 -5.22 4.30 8.98
C LEU A 88 -4.01 5.23 9.11
N MET A 89 -3.32 5.50 8.00
CA MET A 89 -2.13 6.36 7.96
C MET A 89 -2.43 7.83 7.64
N THR A 90 -3.70 8.22 7.53
CA THR A 90 -4.09 9.59 7.13
C THR A 90 -3.48 10.66 8.03
N ALA A 91 -3.43 10.42 9.34
CA ALA A 91 -2.85 11.36 10.29
C ALA A 91 -1.35 11.62 10.06
N SER A 92 -0.62 10.64 9.52
CA SER A 92 0.80 10.77 9.19
C SER A 92 1.02 11.33 7.79
N VAL A 93 0.19 10.95 6.81
CA VAL A 93 0.40 11.25 5.40
C VAL A 93 -0.16 12.61 4.98
N VAL A 94 -1.40 12.94 5.38
CA VAL A 94 -2.08 14.17 4.91
C VAL A 94 -1.31 15.45 5.26
N PRO A 95 -0.79 15.64 6.48
CA PRO A 95 -0.01 16.84 6.79
C PRO A 95 1.25 16.97 5.93
N MET A 96 1.89 15.85 5.56
CA MET A 96 3.07 15.87 4.70
C MET A 96 2.71 16.22 3.24
N VAL A 97 1.54 15.77 2.76
CA VAL A 97 1.01 16.14 1.43
C VAL A 97 0.67 17.62 1.39
N GLU A 98 -0.06 18.15 2.39
CA GLU A 98 -0.43 19.56 2.49
C GLU A 98 0.80 20.47 2.58
N ALA A 99 1.86 20.00 3.24
CA ALA A 99 3.14 20.71 3.30
C ALA A 99 3.99 20.55 2.02
N GLY A 100 3.51 19.84 0.98
CA GLY A 100 4.25 19.60 -0.26
C GLY A 100 5.51 18.74 -0.08
N GLN A 101 5.58 17.93 0.97
CA GLN A 101 6.75 17.12 1.31
C GLN A 101 6.73 15.74 0.63
N ILE A 102 5.56 15.25 0.33
CA ILE A 102 5.31 13.98 -0.39
C ILE A 102 4.11 14.17 -1.33
N ALA A 103 3.94 13.26 -2.27
CA ALA A 103 2.78 13.18 -3.14
C ALA A 103 2.13 11.79 -3.06
N VAL A 104 0.83 11.71 -3.32
CA VAL A 104 0.07 10.47 -3.39
C VAL A 104 -0.37 10.24 -4.82
N SER A 105 -0.37 9.00 -5.28
CA SER A 105 -0.85 8.60 -6.62
C SER A 105 -2.29 9.08 -6.87
N ARG A 106 -2.67 9.16 -8.14
CA ARG A 106 -4.02 9.60 -8.53
C ARG A 106 -5.09 8.53 -8.29
N THR A 107 -4.67 7.27 -8.31
CA THR A 107 -5.52 6.11 -8.10
C THR A 107 -4.94 5.24 -7.00
N PRO A 108 -5.78 4.59 -6.18
CA PRO A 108 -5.30 3.60 -5.23
C PRO A 108 -4.72 2.40 -5.97
N ASN A 109 -3.67 1.81 -5.42
CA ASN A 109 -3.11 0.57 -5.94
C ASN A 109 -3.91 -0.67 -5.48
N LEU A 110 -4.69 -0.54 -4.39
CA LEU A 110 -5.63 -1.53 -3.93
C LEU A 110 -6.92 -0.88 -3.44
N THR A 111 -8.06 -1.40 -3.88
CA THR A 111 -9.39 -1.09 -3.35
C THR A 111 -9.94 -2.30 -2.60
N GLN A 112 -11.07 -2.14 -1.90
CA GLN A 112 -11.75 -3.22 -1.17
C GLN A 112 -10.87 -3.87 -0.08
N ALA A 113 -9.92 -3.11 0.47
CA ALA A 113 -9.20 -3.50 1.67
C ALA A 113 -10.08 -3.28 2.92
N ASN A 114 -9.75 -3.98 3.99
CA ASN A 114 -10.37 -3.80 5.31
C ASN A 114 -9.31 -4.01 6.38
N ALA A 115 -9.38 -3.25 7.47
CA ALA A 115 -8.44 -3.39 8.57
C ALA A 115 -9.11 -3.01 9.90
N THR A 116 -9.26 -3.98 10.81
CA THR A 116 -9.96 -3.79 12.08
C THR A 116 -9.52 -4.84 13.11
N LEU A 117 -10.13 -4.87 14.29
CA LEU A 117 -9.87 -5.91 15.28
C LEU A 117 -10.61 -7.20 14.95
N ALA A 118 -9.96 -8.30 15.26
CA ALA A 118 -10.47 -9.65 15.02
C ALA A 118 -10.30 -10.54 16.27
N VAL A 119 -11.10 -11.59 16.31
CA VAL A 119 -11.05 -12.63 17.34
C VAL A 119 -11.18 -14.01 16.73
N PRO A 120 -10.66 -15.07 17.36
CA PRO A 120 -10.96 -16.44 16.96
C PRO A 120 -12.46 -16.72 16.98
N ARG A 121 -12.94 -17.56 16.08
CA ARG A 121 -14.36 -17.90 15.93
C ARG A 121 -15.01 -18.39 17.22
N TYR A 122 -14.28 -19.19 18.01
CA TYR A 122 -14.85 -19.68 19.28
C TYR A 122 -15.14 -18.56 20.29
N LEU A 123 -14.41 -17.44 20.28
CA LEU A 123 -14.72 -16.27 21.10
C LEU A 123 -15.91 -15.49 20.53
N PHE A 124 -15.96 -15.37 19.21
CA PHE A 124 -17.10 -14.73 18.53
C PHE A 124 -18.41 -15.47 18.84
N ASP A 125 -18.37 -16.82 18.82
CA ASP A 125 -19.52 -17.66 19.16
C ASP A 125 -19.90 -17.56 20.65
N GLN A 126 -18.94 -17.25 21.53
CA GLN A 126 -19.17 -16.97 22.96
C GLN A 126 -19.71 -15.55 23.23
N GLY A 127 -19.88 -14.73 22.20
CA GLY A 127 -20.50 -13.41 22.29
C GLY A 127 -19.54 -12.23 22.26
N LEU A 128 -18.24 -12.42 21.95
CA LEU A 128 -17.30 -11.33 21.67
C LEU A 128 -17.41 -10.95 20.17
N LYS A 129 -18.40 -10.13 19.85
CA LYS A 129 -18.79 -9.82 18.46
C LYS A 129 -18.54 -8.37 18.05
N THR A 130 -18.50 -7.48 19.02
CA THR A 130 -18.36 -6.03 18.80
C THR A 130 -17.23 -5.45 19.62
N PHE A 131 -16.78 -4.26 19.25
CA PHE A 131 -15.81 -3.50 20.05
C PHE A 131 -16.29 -3.27 21.49
N ALA A 132 -17.59 -3.01 21.67
CA ALA A 132 -18.18 -2.83 23.01
C ALA A 132 -18.16 -4.11 23.86
N ASP A 133 -18.05 -5.29 23.23
CA ASP A 133 -17.98 -6.54 23.96
C ASP A 133 -16.59 -6.80 24.56
N ILE A 134 -15.53 -6.21 24.00
CA ILE A 134 -14.13 -6.49 24.39
C ILE A 134 -13.94 -6.33 25.91
N ALA A 135 -14.48 -5.25 26.48
CA ALA A 135 -14.34 -4.95 27.91
C ALA A 135 -14.90 -6.06 28.80
N ARG A 136 -15.97 -6.77 28.40
CA ARG A 136 -16.57 -7.88 29.16
C ARG A 136 -15.69 -9.12 29.18
N PHE A 137 -14.79 -9.27 28.20
CA PHE A 137 -13.86 -10.39 28.09
C PHE A 137 -12.48 -10.06 28.65
N LYS A 138 -12.32 -8.94 29.39
CA LYS A 138 -11.03 -8.44 29.86
C LYS A 138 -10.19 -9.51 30.55
N ASP A 139 -10.78 -10.23 31.52
CA ASP A 139 -10.04 -11.23 32.32
C ASP A 139 -9.55 -12.39 31.43
N ALA A 140 -10.41 -12.89 30.53
CA ALA A 140 -10.05 -13.94 29.59
C ALA A 140 -8.97 -13.49 28.61
N LEU A 141 -9.02 -12.23 28.16
CA LEU A 141 -8.04 -11.59 27.26
C LEU A 141 -6.74 -11.17 27.99
N GLY A 142 -6.71 -11.29 29.34
CA GLY A 142 -5.62 -10.77 30.17
C GLY A 142 -5.42 -9.26 30.02
N GLY A 143 -6.48 -8.52 29.65
CA GLY A 143 -6.46 -7.09 29.39
C GLY A 143 -5.52 -6.67 28.26
N LYS A 144 -5.39 -7.48 27.20
CA LYS A 144 -4.46 -7.26 26.10
C LYS A 144 -5.17 -7.15 24.76
N ILE A 145 -4.68 -6.25 23.91
CA ILE A 145 -5.00 -6.15 22.48
C ILE A 145 -3.69 -6.34 21.72
N HIS A 146 -3.64 -7.24 20.75
CA HIS A 146 -2.43 -7.55 20.00
C HIS A 146 -2.41 -6.77 18.69
N GLY A 147 -1.42 -5.87 18.57
CA GLY A 147 -1.14 -5.09 17.39
C GLY A 147 0.08 -5.60 16.60
N ILE A 148 0.55 -4.78 15.70
CA ILE A 148 1.72 -5.02 14.86
C ILE A 148 2.96 -4.28 15.41
N GLU A 149 3.89 -3.83 14.54
CA GLU A 149 5.13 -3.21 15.01
C GLU A 149 4.90 -1.87 15.70
N SER A 150 5.80 -1.57 16.64
CA SER A 150 5.78 -0.32 17.39
C SER A 150 5.89 0.88 16.46
N GLY A 151 5.08 1.89 16.75
CA GLY A 151 5.02 3.13 15.99
C GLY A 151 4.19 3.05 14.72
N SER A 152 3.56 1.92 14.38
CA SER A 152 2.63 1.86 13.26
C SER A 152 1.41 2.74 13.51
N ALA A 153 0.85 3.31 12.43
CA ALA A 153 -0.36 4.14 12.52
C ALA A 153 -1.54 3.37 13.15
N THR A 154 -1.65 2.09 12.85
CA THR A 154 -2.67 1.21 13.44
C THR A 154 -2.52 1.09 14.96
N ASN A 155 -1.29 0.82 15.44
CA ASN A 155 -1.03 0.73 16.88
C ASN A 155 -1.32 2.07 17.57
N GLN A 156 -1.01 3.18 16.93
CA GLN A 156 -1.34 4.52 17.46
C GLN A 156 -2.86 4.71 17.61
N GLN A 157 -3.66 4.24 16.65
CA GLN A 157 -5.12 4.32 16.73
C GLN A 157 -5.67 3.40 17.83
N ILE A 158 -5.16 2.16 17.94
CA ILE A 158 -5.56 1.25 19.03
C ILE A 158 -5.16 1.85 20.39
N GLN A 159 -3.97 2.40 20.51
CA GLN A 159 -3.54 3.08 21.74
C GLN A 159 -4.41 4.29 22.06
N ALA A 160 -4.82 5.08 21.07
CA ALA A 160 -5.72 6.19 21.25
C ALA A 160 -7.12 5.76 21.76
N MET A 161 -7.64 4.61 21.29
CA MET A 161 -8.88 4.04 21.84
C MET A 161 -8.71 3.65 23.31
N ILE A 162 -7.57 3.08 23.69
CA ILE A 162 -7.25 2.74 25.07
C ILE A 162 -7.17 4.00 25.95
N ASP A 163 -6.38 4.99 25.52
CA ASP A 163 -6.13 6.22 26.26
C ASP A 163 -7.42 7.04 26.50
N LYS A 164 -8.33 7.02 25.52
CA LYS A 164 -9.64 7.67 25.60
C LYS A 164 -10.72 6.82 26.29
N ASN A 165 -10.37 5.64 26.73
CA ASN A 165 -11.32 4.64 27.27
C ASN A 165 -12.52 4.38 26.34
N GLN A 166 -12.31 4.44 25.01
CA GLN A 166 -13.35 4.06 24.06
C GLN A 166 -13.70 2.58 24.25
N PHE A 167 -14.96 2.24 24.11
CA PHE A 167 -15.48 0.88 24.29
C PHE A 167 -15.12 0.24 25.65
N GLY A 168 -14.76 1.04 26.68
CA GLY A 168 -14.32 0.53 27.98
C GLY A 168 -12.90 -0.04 27.99
N LEU A 169 -12.05 0.34 27.02
CA LEU A 169 -10.71 -0.22 26.85
C LEU A 169 -9.62 0.41 27.73
N GLY A 170 -9.93 1.42 28.56
CA GLY A 170 -8.92 2.19 29.31
C GLY A 170 -8.07 1.37 30.29
N SER A 171 -8.44 0.14 30.58
CA SER A 171 -7.66 -0.78 31.43
C SER A 171 -6.96 -1.88 30.63
N PHE A 172 -6.99 -1.82 29.30
CA PHE A 172 -6.26 -2.71 28.42
C PHE A 172 -4.85 -2.21 28.13
N LYS A 173 -4.01 -3.07 27.61
CA LYS A 173 -2.67 -2.77 27.13
C LYS A 173 -2.53 -3.23 25.69
N LEU A 174 -1.97 -2.39 24.84
CA LEU A 174 -1.54 -2.78 23.51
C LEU A 174 -0.27 -3.63 23.62
N VAL A 175 -0.27 -4.79 22.98
CA VAL A 175 0.92 -5.64 22.82
C VAL A 175 1.46 -5.43 21.40
N GLU A 176 2.52 -4.69 21.31
CA GLU A 176 3.21 -4.43 20.06
C GLU A 176 4.18 -5.56 19.73
N SER A 177 4.27 -5.96 18.47
CA SER A 177 5.20 -7.00 18.03
C SER A 177 5.61 -6.78 16.55
N SER A 178 5.24 -7.66 15.68
CA SER A 178 5.29 -7.56 14.22
C SER A 178 4.13 -8.36 13.65
N GLU A 179 3.85 -8.24 12.35
CA GLU A 179 2.88 -9.13 11.68
C GLU A 179 3.15 -10.60 12.03
N ALA A 180 4.38 -11.08 11.83
CA ALA A 180 4.74 -12.46 12.12
C ALA A 180 4.61 -12.83 13.60
N GLY A 181 5.00 -11.91 14.52
CA GLY A 181 4.89 -12.10 15.95
C GLY A 181 3.44 -12.19 16.41
N MET A 182 2.60 -11.27 15.95
CA MET A 182 1.17 -11.27 16.25
C MET A 182 0.50 -12.56 15.73
N LEU A 183 0.75 -12.96 14.50
CA LEU A 183 0.18 -14.19 13.92
C LEU A 183 0.65 -15.44 14.66
N ALA A 184 1.88 -15.46 15.17
CA ALA A 184 2.36 -16.56 16.01
C ALA A 184 1.59 -16.64 17.33
N GLU A 185 1.28 -15.50 17.96
CA GLU A 185 0.43 -15.46 19.15
C GLU A 185 -0.99 -15.94 18.88
N VAL A 186 -1.59 -15.49 17.77
CA VAL A 186 -2.94 -15.91 17.36
C VAL A 186 -2.99 -17.43 17.19
N ARG A 187 -2.03 -18.04 16.48
CA ARG A 187 -1.95 -19.50 16.31
C ARG A 187 -1.77 -20.23 17.64
N ARG A 188 -0.95 -19.69 18.56
CA ARG A 188 -0.81 -20.25 19.91
C ARG A 188 -2.11 -20.21 20.71
N ALA A 189 -2.83 -19.10 20.62
CA ALA A 189 -4.13 -18.94 21.24
C ALA A 189 -5.16 -19.91 20.67
N GLU A 190 -5.25 -20.04 19.35
CA GLU A 190 -6.15 -21.00 18.69
C GLU A 190 -5.89 -22.45 19.13
N ASN A 191 -4.61 -22.86 19.15
CA ASN A 191 -4.22 -24.21 19.56
C ASN A 191 -4.60 -24.53 21.02
N ARG A 192 -4.61 -23.53 21.89
CA ARG A 192 -4.96 -23.67 23.31
C ARG A 192 -6.41 -23.30 23.62
N LYS A 193 -7.17 -22.83 22.64
CA LYS A 193 -8.49 -22.22 22.83
C LYS A 193 -8.46 -21.06 23.83
N ALA A 194 -7.33 -20.34 23.89
CA ALA A 194 -7.15 -19.19 24.76
C ALA A 194 -7.74 -17.93 24.11
N ALA A 195 -8.19 -16.97 24.93
CA ALA A 195 -8.76 -15.74 24.43
C ALA A 195 -7.66 -14.81 23.88
N ILE A 196 -7.91 -14.23 22.71
CA ILE A 196 -7.08 -13.23 22.08
C ILE A 196 -7.93 -12.28 21.23
N VAL A 197 -7.64 -10.98 21.27
CA VAL A 197 -8.11 -9.97 20.32
C VAL A 197 -6.89 -9.38 19.64
N PHE A 198 -6.92 -9.27 18.32
CA PHE A 198 -5.76 -8.89 17.52
C PHE A 198 -6.17 -8.05 16.32
N PHE A 199 -5.21 -7.30 15.77
CA PHE A 199 -5.41 -6.55 14.54
C PHE A 199 -5.41 -7.51 13.34
N GLY A 200 -6.42 -7.40 12.50
CA GLY A 200 -6.54 -8.18 11.27
C GLY A 200 -6.87 -7.30 10.07
N TRP A 201 -6.50 -7.75 8.89
CA TRP A 201 -6.78 -7.01 7.63
C TRP A 201 -7.02 -7.92 6.44
N THR A 202 -7.61 -7.36 5.41
CA THR A 202 -7.80 -7.96 4.09
C THR A 202 -7.16 -7.01 3.05
N PRO A 203 -6.33 -7.51 2.13
CA PRO A 203 -5.99 -8.92 1.90
C PRO A 203 -4.99 -9.47 2.90
N HIS A 204 -5.20 -10.68 3.36
CA HIS A 204 -4.22 -11.45 4.12
C HIS A 204 -4.62 -12.93 4.20
N PRO A 205 -3.67 -13.88 4.09
CA PRO A 205 -3.94 -15.31 4.22
C PRO A 205 -4.56 -15.72 5.57
N MET A 206 -4.41 -14.92 6.64
CA MET A 206 -5.07 -15.17 7.92
C MET A 206 -6.58 -15.36 7.76
N ASN A 207 -7.20 -14.68 6.80
CA ASN A 207 -8.65 -14.72 6.56
C ASN A 207 -9.15 -16.11 6.11
N VAL A 208 -8.26 -16.97 5.64
CA VAL A 208 -8.59 -18.34 5.20
C VAL A 208 -7.85 -19.40 6.01
N THR A 209 -6.74 -19.06 6.68
CA THR A 209 -5.92 -20.01 7.44
C THR A 209 -6.25 -20.03 8.93
N LEU A 210 -6.89 -18.99 9.46
CA LEU A 210 -7.35 -18.89 10.85
C LEU A 210 -8.88 -18.94 10.89
N ALA A 211 -9.43 -19.63 11.86
CA ALA A 211 -10.86 -19.61 12.13
C ALA A 211 -11.20 -18.35 12.94
N MET A 212 -11.30 -17.20 12.28
CA MET A 212 -11.50 -15.90 12.91
C MET A 212 -12.73 -15.16 12.40
N ASN A 213 -13.14 -14.13 13.12
CA ASN A 213 -14.14 -13.16 12.72
C ASN A 213 -13.64 -11.74 13.06
N TYR A 214 -13.95 -10.78 12.19
CA TYR A 214 -13.80 -9.36 12.51
C TYR A 214 -14.87 -8.90 13.48
N LEU A 215 -14.49 -7.97 14.36
CA LEU A 215 -15.43 -7.32 15.27
C LEU A 215 -16.12 -6.16 14.54
N THR A 216 -17.38 -5.92 14.88
CA THR A 216 -18.19 -4.80 14.39
C THR A 216 -18.37 -3.72 15.45
N GLY A 217 -19.00 -2.60 15.10
CA GLY A 217 -19.27 -1.50 16.03
C GLY A 217 -18.02 -0.70 16.40
N SER A 218 -17.08 -0.57 15.48
CA SER A 218 -15.85 0.19 15.66
C SER A 218 -16.10 1.71 15.75
N GLN A 219 -17.27 2.19 15.34
CA GLN A 219 -17.60 3.63 15.26
C GLN A 219 -16.52 4.42 14.51
N ASP A 220 -16.07 3.87 13.40
CA ASP A 220 -15.01 4.40 12.52
C ASP A 220 -13.64 4.60 13.19
N ALA A 221 -13.41 4.00 14.34
CA ALA A 221 -12.14 4.15 15.07
C ALA A 221 -10.92 3.62 14.29
N LEU A 222 -11.12 2.66 13.38
CA LEU A 222 -10.09 2.12 12.49
C LEU A 222 -10.39 2.34 10.99
N GLY A 223 -11.38 3.18 10.70
CA GLY A 223 -11.84 3.51 9.35
C GLY A 223 -13.36 3.36 9.23
N PRO A 224 -13.96 3.92 8.18
CA PRO A 224 -15.41 3.84 7.92
C PRO A 224 -15.80 2.38 7.64
N ASP A 225 -17.11 2.11 7.67
CA ASP A 225 -17.69 0.82 7.29
C ASP A 225 -16.97 -0.38 7.93
N GLU A 226 -16.73 -0.31 9.25
CA GLU A 226 -16.05 -1.34 10.05
C GLU A 226 -14.59 -1.60 9.62
N GLY A 227 -13.89 -0.56 9.20
CA GLY A 227 -12.49 -0.61 8.83
C GLY A 227 -12.22 -0.69 7.33
N ALA A 228 -13.18 -0.26 6.49
CA ALA A 228 -12.94 -0.17 5.05
C ALA A 228 -11.72 0.71 4.74
N ALA A 229 -10.87 0.22 3.85
CA ALA A 229 -9.61 0.84 3.53
C ALA A 229 -9.28 0.77 2.03
N THR A 230 -8.37 1.63 1.62
CA THR A 230 -7.72 1.61 0.30
C THR A 230 -6.22 1.79 0.49
N VAL A 231 -5.42 1.22 -0.41
CA VAL A 231 -3.96 1.39 -0.36
C VAL A 231 -3.51 2.24 -1.53
N TRP A 232 -2.60 3.16 -1.25
CA TRP A 232 -2.11 4.14 -2.23
C TRP A 232 -0.59 4.10 -2.32
N THR A 233 -0.09 4.60 -3.45
CA THR A 233 1.35 4.80 -3.64
C THR A 233 1.72 6.23 -3.24
N VAL A 234 2.72 6.37 -2.40
CA VAL A 234 3.34 7.64 -2.02
C VAL A 234 4.64 7.81 -2.81
N THR A 235 4.90 9.03 -3.29
CA THR A 235 6.14 9.38 -3.97
C THR A 235 6.71 10.70 -3.43
N ARG A 236 7.91 11.04 -3.84
CA ARG A 236 8.45 12.40 -3.69
C ARG A 236 7.53 13.39 -4.40
N PRO A 237 7.44 14.64 -3.93
CA PRO A 237 6.47 15.61 -4.44
C PRO A 237 6.69 15.96 -5.92
N ASP A 238 7.94 15.94 -6.39
CA ASP A 238 8.33 16.25 -7.77
C ASP A 238 8.44 15.03 -8.68
N TYR A 239 8.13 13.82 -8.17
CA TYR A 239 8.44 12.56 -8.86
C TYR A 239 7.71 12.42 -10.19
N ALA A 240 6.43 12.78 -10.21
CA ALA A 240 5.60 12.71 -11.42
C ALA A 240 6.13 13.60 -12.57
N GLN A 241 6.65 14.78 -12.24
CA GLN A 241 7.23 15.69 -13.23
C GLN A 241 8.62 15.22 -13.66
N ARG A 242 9.41 14.71 -12.73
CA ARG A 242 10.80 14.33 -12.96
C ARG A 242 10.96 12.99 -13.65
N CYS A 243 10.14 12.01 -13.23
CA CYS A 243 10.17 10.62 -13.71
C CYS A 243 8.78 10.16 -14.20
N PRO A 244 8.24 10.82 -15.24
CA PRO A 244 6.85 10.61 -15.68
C PRO A 244 6.59 9.20 -16.20
N ASN A 245 7.60 8.49 -16.68
CA ASN A 245 7.45 7.13 -17.17
C ASN A 245 7.32 6.12 -16.01
N VAL A 246 8.13 6.29 -14.95
CA VAL A 246 7.96 5.51 -13.70
C VAL A 246 6.62 5.84 -13.05
N GLN A 247 6.27 7.14 -12.95
CA GLN A 247 4.98 7.54 -12.37
C GLN A 247 3.80 6.93 -13.12
N LYS A 248 3.87 6.86 -14.45
CA LYS A 248 2.83 6.21 -15.25
C LYS A 248 2.68 4.73 -14.91
N LEU A 249 3.78 4.01 -14.71
CA LEU A 249 3.72 2.64 -14.21
C LEU A 249 3.05 2.57 -12.85
N LEU A 250 3.46 3.42 -11.90
CA LEU A 250 2.91 3.44 -10.54
C LEU A 250 1.40 3.71 -10.52
N ASP A 251 0.92 4.63 -11.35
CA ASP A 251 -0.52 4.95 -11.48
C ASP A 251 -1.33 3.80 -12.11
N GLN A 252 -0.67 2.89 -12.82
CA GLN A 252 -1.27 1.71 -13.44
C GLN A 252 -1.17 0.43 -12.59
N LEU A 253 -0.27 0.40 -11.59
CA LEU A 253 -0.13 -0.73 -10.68
C LEU A 253 -1.34 -0.81 -9.77
N THR A 254 -2.32 -1.60 -10.17
CA THR A 254 -3.53 -1.88 -9.41
C THR A 254 -3.64 -3.37 -9.14
N PHE A 255 -3.85 -3.72 -7.89
CA PHE A 255 -3.93 -5.09 -7.42
C PHE A 255 -5.36 -5.47 -7.03
N THR A 256 -5.60 -6.75 -6.88
CA THR A 256 -6.84 -7.28 -6.30
C THR A 256 -6.54 -7.94 -4.97
N THR A 257 -7.52 -7.93 -4.05
CA THR A 257 -7.38 -8.61 -2.76
C THR A 257 -7.06 -10.10 -2.91
N ALA A 258 -7.63 -10.75 -3.94
CA ALA A 258 -7.34 -12.15 -4.24
C ALA A 258 -5.89 -12.35 -4.71
N GLY A 259 -5.41 -11.50 -5.64
CA GLY A 259 -4.06 -11.58 -6.16
C GLY A 259 -2.99 -11.33 -5.10
N GLU A 260 -3.17 -10.29 -4.29
CA GLU A 260 -2.25 -10.05 -3.18
C GLU A 260 -2.25 -11.20 -2.18
N SER A 261 -3.42 -11.68 -1.74
CA SER A 261 -3.52 -12.84 -0.83
C SER A 261 -2.79 -14.06 -1.37
N GLN A 262 -2.89 -14.34 -2.66
CA GLN A 262 -2.20 -15.47 -3.29
C GLN A 262 -0.68 -15.30 -3.23
N MET A 263 -0.14 -14.12 -3.56
CA MET A 263 1.30 -13.84 -3.44
C MET A 263 1.76 -13.90 -1.98
N MET A 264 0.98 -13.38 -1.05
CA MET A 264 1.28 -13.40 0.38
C MET A 264 1.37 -14.82 0.95
N VAL A 265 0.55 -15.77 0.49
CA VAL A 265 0.64 -17.19 0.89
C VAL A 265 2.05 -17.74 0.61
N ALA A 266 2.57 -17.50 -0.58
CA ALA A 266 3.88 -17.99 -0.98
C ALA A 266 5.02 -17.30 -0.19
N ILE A 267 4.90 -16.00 0.07
CA ILE A 267 5.87 -15.23 0.86
C ILE A 267 5.88 -15.72 2.32
N LEU A 268 4.70 -15.90 2.93
CA LEU A 268 4.59 -16.42 4.31
C LEU A 268 5.06 -17.87 4.43
N ALA A 269 5.05 -18.63 3.33
CA ALA A 269 5.66 -19.95 3.24
C ALA A 269 7.20 -19.90 3.09
N GLY A 270 7.82 -18.71 3.12
CA GLY A 270 9.26 -18.51 3.07
C GLY A 270 9.84 -18.30 1.68
N GLN A 271 9.02 -18.19 0.63
CA GLN A 271 9.52 -17.84 -0.69
C GLN A 271 9.96 -16.37 -0.74
N LYS A 272 11.01 -16.10 -1.52
CA LYS A 272 11.48 -14.72 -1.73
C LYS A 272 10.43 -13.90 -2.49
N PRO A 273 10.07 -12.69 -2.04
CA PRO A 273 9.05 -11.87 -2.69
C PRO A 273 9.28 -11.66 -4.19
N GLU A 274 10.53 -11.43 -4.61
CA GLU A 274 10.86 -11.27 -6.03
C GLU A 274 10.63 -12.54 -6.85
N ALA A 275 10.86 -13.73 -6.28
CA ALA A 275 10.57 -14.97 -6.97
C ALA A 275 9.07 -15.18 -7.15
N VAL A 276 8.29 -14.85 -6.11
CA VAL A 276 6.83 -14.87 -6.16
C VAL A 276 6.30 -13.87 -7.21
N ALA A 277 6.84 -12.65 -7.23
CA ALA A 277 6.46 -11.64 -8.21
C ALA A 277 6.76 -12.08 -9.66
N ARG A 278 7.92 -12.69 -9.92
CA ARG A 278 8.25 -13.23 -11.26
C ARG A 278 7.30 -14.36 -11.68
N GLN A 279 6.94 -15.22 -10.75
CA GLN A 279 6.00 -16.31 -11.01
C GLN A 279 4.61 -15.73 -11.30
N TRP A 280 4.14 -14.77 -10.49
CA TRP A 280 2.88 -14.06 -10.70
C TRP A 280 2.80 -13.44 -12.10
N LEU A 281 3.80 -12.66 -12.48
CA LEU A 281 3.87 -11.99 -13.79
C LEU A 281 3.90 -12.96 -14.97
N LYS A 282 4.44 -14.17 -14.78
CA LYS A 282 4.43 -15.23 -15.78
C LYS A 282 3.03 -15.85 -15.93
N GLU A 283 2.32 -16.02 -14.82
CA GLU A 283 0.99 -16.63 -14.78
C GLU A 283 -0.13 -15.64 -15.15
N HIS A 284 0.14 -14.32 -15.00
CA HIS A 284 -0.82 -13.23 -15.26
C HIS A 284 -0.23 -12.22 -16.26
N PRO A 285 0.01 -12.62 -17.52
CA PRO A 285 0.59 -11.73 -18.52
C PRO A 285 -0.30 -10.52 -18.84
N GLU A 286 -1.62 -10.64 -18.64
CA GLU A 286 -2.58 -9.56 -18.79
C GLU A 286 -2.38 -8.44 -17.78
N ASP A 287 -2.04 -8.74 -16.53
CA ASP A 287 -1.68 -7.74 -15.52
C ASP A 287 -0.44 -6.97 -15.93
N ARG A 288 0.59 -7.71 -16.35
CA ARG A 288 1.83 -7.09 -16.84
C ARG A 288 1.56 -6.17 -18.03
N GLN A 289 0.77 -6.62 -19.02
CA GLN A 289 0.41 -5.81 -20.18
C GLN A 289 -0.35 -4.54 -19.78
N ARG A 290 -1.31 -4.66 -18.88
CA ARG A 290 -2.09 -3.54 -18.34
C ARG A 290 -1.19 -2.53 -17.63
N TRP A 291 -0.31 -2.99 -16.75
CA TRP A 291 0.56 -2.12 -15.96
C TRP A 291 1.62 -1.43 -16.81
N THR A 292 2.11 -2.06 -17.87
CA THR A 292 3.15 -1.49 -18.72
C THR A 292 2.61 -0.78 -19.98
N ALA A 293 1.29 -0.61 -20.10
CA ALA A 293 0.68 0.04 -21.26
C ALA A 293 1.20 1.48 -21.46
N GLY A 294 1.92 1.70 -22.56
CA GLY A 294 2.54 2.99 -22.88
C GLY A 294 3.64 3.42 -21.92
N VAL A 295 4.20 2.51 -21.12
CA VAL A 295 5.43 2.69 -20.36
C VAL A 295 6.60 2.22 -21.22
N SER A 296 7.61 3.07 -21.39
CA SER A 296 8.79 2.77 -22.22
C SER A 296 9.90 2.14 -21.39
N ARG A 297 10.77 1.37 -22.03
CA ARG A 297 12.04 0.95 -21.40
C ARG A 297 12.90 2.19 -21.13
N PHE A 298 13.65 2.16 -20.03
CA PHE A 298 14.60 3.22 -19.72
C PHE A 298 15.66 3.34 -20.85
N GLY A 299 15.92 4.56 -21.32
CA GLY A 299 16.86 4.81 -22.40
C GLY A 299 16.36 4.44 -23.81
N ALA A 300 15.15 3.93 -23.96
CA ALA A 300 14.57 3.76 -25.29
C ALA A 300 14.11 5.14 -25.81
N GLU A 301 14.62 5.52 -26.98
CA GLU A 301 13.99 6.60 -27.75
C GLU A 301 12.58 6.14 -28.11
N ARG A 302 11.57 6.95 -27.81
CA ARG A 302 10.22 6.64 -28.28
C ARG A 302 10.23 6.69 -29.79
N ALA A 303 10.10 5.51 -30.41
CA ALA A 303 9.87 5.41 -31.83
C ALA A 303 8.66 6.32 -32.19
N GLN A 304 8.85 7.21 -33.09
CA GLN A 304 7.79 8.02 -33.68
C GLN A 304 6.76 7.06 -34.31
N GLN A 305 5.57 7.02 -33.76
CA GLN A 305 4.40 6.44 -34.41
C GLN A 305 3.62 7.55 -35.10
#